data_655cc0f61864925d9ea0170f6a6e6fdf
#
_entry.id   655cc0f61864925d9ea0170f6a6e6fdf
#
_cell.length_a   1.000
_cell.length_b   1.000
_cell.length_c   1.000
_cell.angle_alpha   90.00
_cell.angle_beta   90.00
_cell.angle_gamma   90.00
#
_symmetry.space_group_name_H-M   'P 1'
#
loop_
_entity.id
_entity.type
_entity.pdbx_description
1 polymer ?
#
loop_
_entity_poly.entity_id
_entity_poly.type
_entity_poly.pdbx_seq_one_letter_code
_entity_poly.pdbx_strand_id
1 'polypeptide(L)'
;YGRLAPETLQEIPHTVMMKNTDKLCVFTDQGNMYQIKAKDIPKGKARDKGILIHNLCKMNNEENGLLMISFEELFNSQLLFITKKGYVKQVSGIEFETSRYMVNASKLDADDLLVAVEQVMPEDAIFGDRKVIMITKKGMSLGFPLAEVNEFKKTSRGLKGITLTDNDEVLHGALVQPDTDIKVFDGKKYNVKRIKLRKRNDKPMKSQILVK
;
A
#
# COMPACT_ATOMS: atom_id res chain seq x y z
N TYR A 1 -29.66 2.79 3.74
CA TYR A 1 -28.39 3.53 3.74
C TYR A 1 -28.71 5.02 3.87
N GLY A 2 -28.37 5.64 5.03
CA GLY A 2 -28.40 7.09 5.16
C GLY A 2 -27.38 7.71 4.21
N ARG A 3 -27.77 8.71 3.43
CA ARG A 3 -26.82 9.50 2.64
C ARG A 3 -25.93 10.29 3.61
N LEU A 4 -24.62 10.08 3.54
CA LEU A 4 -23.64 10.94 4.21
C LEU A 4 -23.62 12.30 3.51
N ALA A 5 -23.44 13.38 4.26
CA ALA A 5 -23.20 14.68 3.69
C ALA A 5 -21.89 14.63 2.89
N PRO A 6 -21.77 15.35 1.75
CA PRO A 6 -20.56 15.36 0.93
C PRO A 6 -19.29 15.70 1.72
N GLU A 7 -19.38 16.59 2.70
CA GLU A 7 -18.27 16.97 3.56
C GLU A 7 -17.80 15.79 4.43
N THR A 8 -18.73 14.99 4.97
CA THR A 8 -18.40 13.81 5.79
C THR A 8 -17.71 12.73 4.96
N LEU A 9 -18.10 12.57 3.67
CA LEU A 9 -17.41 11.63 2.76
C LEU A 9 -15.98 12.04 2.46
N GLN A 10 -15.67 13.34 2.44
CA GLN A 10 -14.31 13.84 2.24
C GLN A 10 -13.39 13.58 3.46
N GLU A 11 -13.96 13.41 4.64
CA GLU A 11 -13.22 13.07 5.86
C GLU A 11 -12.91 11.58 6.00
N ILE A 12 -13.55 10.70 5.20
CA ILE A 12 -13.32 9.26 5.24
C ILE A 12 -12.08 8.94 4.38
N PRO A 13 -10.96 8.53 4.98
CA PRO A 13 -9.71 8.35 4.25
C PRO A 13 -9.72 7.13 3.34
N HIS A 14 -10.59 6.16 3.60
CA HIS A 14 -10.65 4.91 2.85
C HIS A 14 -12.04 4.27 2.90
N THR A 15 -12.52 3.79 1.76
CA THR A 15 -13.81 3.11 1.61
C THR A 15 -13.64 1.85 0.78
N VAL A 16 -14.16 0.72 1.25
CA VAL A 16 -14.16 -0.55 0.53
C VAL A 16 -15.61 -0.96 0.26
N MET A 17 -15.92 -1.20 -1.00
CA MET A 17 -17.21 -1.76 -1.41
C MET A 17 -17.10 -3.29 -1.47
N MET A 18 -18.01 -4.01 -0.82
CA MET A 18 -18.00 -5.47 -0.83
C MET A 18 -19.38 -6.07 -0.63
N LYS A 19 -19.57 -7.33 -1.07
CA LYS A 19 -20.77 -8.12 -0.81
C LYS A 19 -20.73 -8.70 0.61
N ASN A 20 -21.91 -9.01 1.19
CA ASN A 20 -22.00 -9.65 2.50
C ASN A 20 -21.35 -11.05 2.56
N THR A 21 -21.19 -11.69 1.42
CA THR A 21 -20.54 -13.01 1.29
C THR A 21 -19.03 -12.92 1.12
N ASP A 22 -18.50 -11.71 0.93
CA ASP A 22 -17.08 -11.46 0.69
C ASP A 22 -16.29 -11.32 2.01
N LYS A 23 -15.01 -11.13 1.89
CA LYS A 23 -14.06 -10.91 2.99
C LYS A 23 -13.34 -9.60 2.77
N LEU A 24 -13.09 -8.86 3.84
CA LEU A 24 -12.17 -7.75 3.88
C LEU A 24 -10.77 -8.30 4.14
N CYS A 25 -9.81 -8.00 3.28
CA CYS A 25 -8.40 -8.31 3.44
C CYS A 25 -7.67 -7.06 3.93
N VAL A 26 -6.90 -7.20 5.03
CA VAL A 26 -6.13 -6.12 5.66
C VAL A 26 -4.67 -6.49 5.61
N PHE A 27 -3.88 -5.75 4.87
CA PHE A 27 -2.42 -5.90 4.79
C PHE A 27 -1.75 -4.98 5.79
N THR A 28 -0.74 -5.48 6.51
CA THR A 28 -0.08 -4.75 7.59
C THR A 28 1.39 -4.46 7.28
N ASP A 29 1.95 -3.50 8.00
CA ASP A 29 3.37 -3.12 7.93
C ASP A 29 4.32 -4.26 8.32
N GLN A 30 3.88 -5.22 9.13
CA GLN A 30 4.65 -6.41 9.49
C GLN A 30 4.59 -7.54 8.43
N GLY A 31 4.00 -7.26 7.26
CA GLY A 31 3.95 -8.21 6.17
C GLY A 31 2.92 -9.32 6.34
N ASN A 32 1.87 -9.09 7.12
CA ASN A 32 0.76 -10.00 7.29
C ASN A 32 -0.47 -9.56 6.48
N MET A 33 -1.33 -10.52 6.16
CA MET A 33 -2.68 -10.27 5.66
C MET A 33 -3.68 -10.94 6.59
N TYR A 34 -4.64 -10.18 7.08
CA TYR A 34 -5.76 -10.65 7.88
C TYR A 34 -7.03 -10.66 7.04
N GLN A 35 -7.93 -11.63 7.30
CA GLN A 35 -9.24 -11.71 6.66
C GLN A 35 -10.35 -11.53 7.69
N ILE A 36 -11.31 -10.69 7.35
CA ILE A 36 -12.53 -10.45 8.13
C ILE A 36 -13.72 -10.76 7.22
N LYS A 37 -14.60 -11.67 7.63
CA LYS A 37 -15.83 -11.93 6.86
C LYS A 37 -16.73 -10.69 6.92
N ALA A 38 -17.26 -10.25 5.79
CA ALA A 38 -18.11 -9.06 5.70
C ALA A 38 -19.29 -9.12 6.68
N LYS A 39 -19.89 -10.30 6.88
CA LYS A 39 -20.98 -10.54 7.83
C LYS A 39 -20.60 -10.33 9.30
N ASP A 40 -19.31 -10.44 9.64
CA ASP A 40 -18.80 -10.29 11.01
C ASP A 40 -18.45 -8.82 11.32
N ILE A 41 -18.50 -7.93 10.32
CA ILE A 41 -18.32 -6.48 10.48
C ILE A 41 -19.63 -5.88 10.99
N PRO A 42 -19.64 -5.28 12.19
CA PRO A 42 -20.85 -4.70 12.75
C PRO A 42 -21.40 -3.58 11.88
N LYS A 43 -22.73 -3.57 11.77
CA LYS A 43 -23.44 -2.45 11.13
C LYS A 43 -23.41 -1.25 12.07
N GLY A 44 -23.14 -0.07 11.53
CA GLY A 44 -23.15 1.19 12.26
C GLY A 44 -23.86 2.29 11.49
N LYS A 45 -24.13 3.39 12.18
CA LYS A 45 -24.58 4.63 11.58
C LYS A 45 -23.36 5.53 11.34
N ALA A 46 -23.48 6.49 10.46
CA ALA A 46 -22.39 7.45 10.15
C ALA A 46 -21.85 8.23 11.37
N ARG A 47 -22.66 8.35 12.43
CA ARG A 47 -22.30 9.06 13.67
C ARG A 47 -21.66 8.15 14.73
N ASP A 48 -21.64 6.84 14.51
CA ASP A 48 -21.07 5.90 15.46
C ASP A 48 -19.55 6.00 15.47
N LYS A 49 -18.93 5.78 16.62
CA LYS A 49 -17.46 5.82 16.78
C LYS A 49 -16.73 4.75 15.96
N GLY A 50 -17.44 3.76 15.43
CA GLY A 50 -16.87 2.61 14.76
C GLY A 50 -16.12 1.66 15.70
N ILE A 51 -15.40 0.71 15.12
CA ILE A 51 -14.64 -0.31 15.83
C ILE A 51 -13.22 -0.31 15.29
N LEU A 52 -12.25 -0.40 16.19
CA LEU A 52 -10.85 -0.53 15.80
C LEU A 52 -10.65 -1.83 15.00
N ILE A 53 -9.93 -1.73 13.89
CA ILE A 53 -9.66 -2.88 13.01
C ILE A 53 -8.97 -4.03 13.76
N HIS A 54 -8.12 -3.73 14.73
CA HIS A 54 -7.46 -4.70 15.61
C HIS A 54 -8.45 -5.61 16.34
N ASN A 55 -9.60 -5.07 16.74
CA ASN A 55 -10.65 -5.84 17.42
C ASN A 55 -11.44 -6.74 16.47
N LEU A 56 -11.48 -6.39 15.17
CA LEU A 56 -12.20 -7.18 14.17
C LEU A 56 -11.39 -8.37 13.66
N CYS A 57 -10.07 -8.25 13.53
CA CYS A 57 -9.22 -9.29 12.95
C CYS A 57 -8.16 -9.87 13.89
N LYS A 58 -8.22 -9.54 15.18
CA LYS A 58 -7.20 -9.98 16.17
C LYS A 58 -5.77 -9.65 15.74
N MET A 59 -5.60 -8.53 15.08
CA MET A 59 -4.31 -8.01 14.65
C MET A 59 -3.50 -7.59 15.89
N ASN A 60 -2.19 -7.76 15.85
CA ASN A 60 -1.32 -7.30 16.94
C ASN A 60 -1.44 -5.79 17.08
N ASN A 61 -1.45 -5.27 18.31
CA ASN A 61 -1.56 -3.84 18.58
C ASN A 61 -0.39 -3.01 18.03
N GLU A 62 0.74 -3.64 17.75
CA GLU A 62 1.92 -2.99 17.15
C GLU A 62 1.89 -2.98 15.61
N GLU A 63 0.93 -3.66 14.99
CA GLU A 63 0.78 -3.66 13.54
C GLU A 63 -0.08 -2.50 13.07
N ASN A 64 0.28 -1.92 11.93
CA ASN A 64 -0.50 -0.89 11.27
C ASN A 64 -1.05 -1.41 9.92
N GLY A 65 -2.33 -1.18 9.66
CA GLY A 65 -2.95 -1.50 8.37
C GLY A 65 -2.45 -0.54 7.29
N LEU A 66 -1.99 -1.08 6.16
CA LEU A 66 -1.52 -0.31 5.00
C LEU A 66 -2.52 -0.32 3.84
N LEU A 67 -3.20 -1.44 3.63
CA LEU A 67 -4.21 -1.60 2.58
C LEU A 67 -5.38 -2.41 3.12
N MET A 68 -6.59 -1.93 2.85
CA MET A 68 -7.84 -2.68 3.02
C MET A 68 -8.52 -2.84 1.67
N ILE A 69 -8.83 -4.08 1.29
CA ILE A 69 -9.39 -4.42 -0.02
C ILE A 69 -10.35 -5.59 0.12
N SER A 70 -11.43 -5.64 -0.67
CA SER A 70 -12.28 -6.82 -0.74
C SER A 70 -11.53 -7.99 -1.36
N PHE A 71 -11.87 -9.22 -0.97
CA PHE A 71 -11.21 -10.38 -1.55
C PHE A 71 -11.54 -10.54 -3.05
N GLU A 72 -12.75 -10.21 -3.46
CA GLU A 72 -13.17 -10.23 -4.88
C GLU A 72 -12.27 -9.28 -5.72
N GLU A 73 -12.01 -8.08 -5.22
CA GLU A 73 -11.16 -7.10 -5.88
C GLU A 73 -9.68 -7.50 -5.84
N LEU A 74 -9.20 -7.98 -4.69
CA LEU A 74 -7.85 -8.51 -4.52
C LEU A 74 -7.53 -9.63 -5.50
N PHE A 75 -8.45 -10.59 -5.63
CA PHE A 75 -8.28 -11.76 -6.49
C PHE A 75 -8.04 -11.40 -7.97
N ASN A 76 -8.62 -10.28 -8.42
CA ASN A 76 -8.51 -9.77 -9.78
C ASN A 76 -7.41 -8.70 -9.96
N SER A 77 -6.58 -8.48 -8.96
CA SER A 77 -5.55 -7.44 -8.95
C SER A 77 -4.16 -8.04 -8.76
N GLN A 78 -3.15 -7.21 -8.97
CA GLN A 78 -1.81 -7.41 -8.41
C GLN A 78 -1.60 -6.40 -7.27
N LEU A 79 -0.68 -6.70 -6.37
CA LEU A 79 -0.25 -5.80 -5.31
C LEU A 79 1.22 -5.44 -5.47
N LEU A 80 1.52 -4.16 -5.37
CA LEU A 80 2.88 -3.64 -5.24
C LEU A 80 3.22 -3.53 -3.76
N PHE A 81 4.32 -4.15 -3.35
CA PHE A 81 4.88 -4.08 -2.00
C PHE A 81 6.15 -3.25 -2.01
N ILE A 82 6.29 -2.34 -1.06
CA ILE A 82 7.48 -1.51 -0.86
C ILE A 82 7.91 -1.63 0.60
N THR A 83 9.19 -1.93 0.83
CA THR A 83 9.72 -2.09 2.20
C THR A 83 10.55 -0.89 2.65
N LYS A 84 10.71 -0.74 3.94
CA LYS A 84 11.55 0.27 4.60
C LYS A 84 13.01 0.18 4.15
N LYS A 85 13.52 -1.04 3.95
CA LYS A 85 14.88 -1.29 3.41
C LYS A 85 15.00 -1.15 1.90
N GLY A 86 13.92 -0.69 1.23
CA GLY A 86 13.92 -0.34 -0.18
C GLY A 86 13.75 -1.50 -1.15
N TYR A 87 13.18 -2.63 -0.70
CA TYR A 87 12.79 -3.71 -1.59
C TYR A 87 11.41 -3.48 -2.18
N VAL A 88 11.21 -3.98 -3.41
CA VAL A 88 9.95 -3.91 -4.14
C VAL A 88 9.63 -5.25 -4.79
N LYS A 89 8.35 -5.54 -4.90
CA LYS A 89 7.83 -6.66 -5.70
C LYS A 89 6.39 -6.42 -6.09
N GLN A 90 5.95 -7.07 -7.15
CA GLN A 90 4.54 -7.28 -7.42
C GLN A 90 4.16 -8.71 -7.03
N VAL A 91 2.95 -8.90 -6.53
CA VAL A 91 2.39 -10.23 -6.18
C VAL A 91 0.98 -10.30 -6.71
N SER A 92 0.66 -11.37 -7.43
CA SER A 92 -0.71 -11.63 -7.88
C SER A 92 -1.64 -11.81 -6.68
N GLY A 93 -2.84 -11.20 -6.73
CA GLY A 93 -3.85 -11.32 -5.68
C GLY A 93 -4.30 -12.76 -5.43
N ILE A 94 -4.20 -13.64 -6.44
CA ILE A 94 -4.50 -15.07 -6.34
C ILE A 94 -3.62 -15.77 -5.28
N GLU A 95 -2.37 -15.33 -5.09
CA GLU A 95 -1.45 -15.87 -4.08
C GLU A 95 -1.97 -15.75 -2.64
N PHE A 96 -2.98 -14.88 -2.42
CA PHE A 96 -3.58 -14.63 -1.10
C PHE A 96 -4.85 -15.43 -0.84
N GLU A 97 -5.27 -16.30 -1.78
CA GLU A 97 -6.40 -17.18 -1.55
C GLU A 97 -6.08 -18.15 -0.41
N THR A 98 -6.92 -18.11 0.63
CA THR A 98 -6.73 -18.93 1.84
C THR A 98 -8.01 -19.03 2.64
N SER A 99 -8.15 -20.12 3.39
CA SER A 99 -9.19 -20.28 4.40
C SER A 99 -8.78 -19.77 5.79
N ARG A 100 -7.49 -19.49 6.00
CA ARG A 100 -6.95 -19.02 7.29
C ARG A 100 -7.33 -17.57 7.53
N TYR A 101 -7.56 -17.19 8.79
CA TYR A 101 -7.86 -15.82 9.18
C TYR A 101 -6.65 -14.86 9.02
N MET A 102 -5.43 -15.41 9.03
CA MET A 102 -4.18 -14.68 8.85
C MET A 102 -3.17 -15.52 8.07
N VAL A 103 -2.43 -14.87 7.18
CA VAL A 103 -1.29 -15.44 6.46
C VAL A 103 -0.18 -14.41 6.37
N ASN A 104 1.06 -14.88 6.23
CA ASN A 104 2.18 -14.02 5.87
C ASN A 104 2.04 -13.59 4.40
N ALA A 105 2.02 -12.29 4.17
CA ALA A 105 1.84 -11.68 2.85
C ALA A 105 3.16 -11.30 2.18
N SER A 106 4.23 -11.13 2.95
CA SER A 106 5.54 -10.79 2.42
C SER A 106 6.65 -11.28 3.33
N LYS A 107 7.67 -11.91 2.73
CA LYS A 107 8.91 -12.19 3.48
C LYS A 107 9.64 -10.88 3.71
N LEU A 108 9.87 -10.56 4.97
CA LEU A 108 10.66 -9.42 5.41
C LEU A 108 11.95 -9.89 6.07
N ASP A 109 13.04 -9.16 5.88
CA ASP A 109 14.27 -9.37 6.63
C ASP A 109 14.10 -8.86 8.08
N ALA A 110 15.02 -9.21 8.97
CA ALA A 110 15.05 -8.65 10.31
C ALA A 110 15.07 -7.10 10.25
N ASP A 111 14.26 -6.47 11.09
CA ASP A 111 14.12 -5.02 11.20
C ASP A 111 13.59 -4.32 9.92
N ASP A 112 13.05 -5.08 8.95
CA ASP A 112 12.35 -4.52 7.81
C ASP A 112 10.84 -4.49 8.06
N LEU A 113 10.18 -3.50 7.48
CA LEU A 113 8.73 -3.32 7.52
C LEU A 113 8.24 -2.95 6.12
N LEU A 114 6.99 -3.22 5.83
CA LEU A 114 6.33 -2.62 4.67
C LEU A 114 6.02 -1.16 4.97
N VAL A 115 6.29 -0.30 4.01
CA VAL A 115 5.91 1.13 4.06
C VAL A 115 4.74 1.43 3.13
N ALA A 116 4.49 0.56 2.15
CA ALA A 116 3.33 0.66 1.28
C ALA A 116 2.93 -0.71 0.74
N VAL A 117 1.63 -0.90 0.60
CA VAL A 117 1.00 -1.95 -0.20
C VAL A 117 -0.02 -1.23 -1.09
N GLU A 118 0.18 -1.27 -2.40
CA GLU A 118 -0.65 -0.54 -3.36
C GLU A 118 -1.31 -1.53 -4.34
N GLN A 119 -2.57 -1.32 -4.64
CA GLN A 119 -3.26 -2.09 -5.66
C GLN A 119 -2.79 -1.69 -7.05
N VAL A 120 -2.48 -2.68 -7.87
CA VAL A 120 -2.17 -2.53 -9.29
C VAL A 120 -3.32 -3.10 -10.08
N MET A 121 -4.05 -2.25 -10.79
CA MET A 121 -5.17 -2.67 -11.62
C MET A 121 -4.66 -3.29 -12.93
N PRO A 122 -5.43 -4.21 -13.56
CA PRO A 122 -5.03 -4.82 -14.84
C PRO A 122 -4.69 -3.79 -15.93
N GLU A 123 -5.42 -2.68 -16.00
CA GLU A 123 -5.16 -1.59 -16.92
C GLU A 123 -3.81 -0.90 -16.68
N ASP A 124 -3.34 -0.83 -15.44
CA ASP A 124 -2.03 -0.27 -15.11
C ASP A 124 -0.89 -1.08 -15.72
N ALA A 125 -1.06 -2.39 -15.81
CA ALA A 125 -0.11 -3.30 -16.45
C ALA A 125 -0.09 -3.15 -17.98
N ILE A 126 -1.24 -2.79 -18.59
CA ILE A 126 -1.38 -2.65 -20.04
C ILE A 126 -0.87 -1.29 -20.52
N PHE A 127 -1.19 -0.21 -19.82
CA PHE A 127 -0.85 1.14 -20.22
C PHE A 127 0.51 1.62 -19.72
N GLY A 128 1.18 0.85 -18.84
CA GLY A 128 2.63 0.91 -18.56
C GLY A 128 3.22 2.18 -17.95
N ASP A 129 2.45 3.26 -17.83
CA ASP A 129 2.97 4.58 -17.49
C ASP A 129 2.98 4.89 -15.97
N ARG A 130 2.55 3.93 -15.15
CA ARG A 130 2.54 4.14 -13.69
C ARG A 130 3.96 4.24 -13.16
N LYS A 131 4.15 5.18 -12.26
CA LYS A 131 5.42 5.46 -11.59
C LYS A 131 5.39 4.95 -10.15
N VAL A 132 6.36 4.12 -9.80
CA VAL A 132 6.66 3.79 -8.40
C VAL A 132 7.53 4.89 -7.85
N ILE A 133 7.16 5.46 -6.72
CA ILE A 133 7.95 6.48 -6.01
C ILE A 133 8.37 5.99 -4.65
N MET A 134 9.58 6.36 -4.24
CA MET A 134 10.11 6.14 -2.91
C MET A 134 10.70 7.45 -2.39
N ILE A 135 10.36 7.80 -1.16
CA ILE A 135 10.85 8.98 -0.45
C ILE A 135 11.54 8.48 0.81
N THR A 136 12.78 8.89 1.03
CA THR A 136 13.56 8.44 2.18
C THR A 136 13.45 9.39 3.37
N LYS A 137 13.82 8.89 4.54
CA LYS A 137 13.83 9.66 5.79
C LYS A 137 14.75 10.87 5.72
N LYS A 138 15.86 10.79 4.96
CA LYS A 138 16.77 11.93 4.72
C LYS A 138 16.29 12.89 3.63
N GLY A 139 15.05 12.75 3.13
CA GLY A 139 14.46 13.63 2.12
C GLY A 139 15.00 13.40 0.71
N MET A 140 15.56 12.23 0.45
CA MET A 140 15.91 11.82 -0.89
C MET A 140 14.72 11.16 -1.57
N SER A 141 14.68 11.13 -2.89
CA SER A 141 13.60 10.46 -3.63
C SER A 141 14.08 9.76 -4.89
N LEU A 142 13.35 8.72 -5.27
CA LEU A 142 13.53 8.00 -6.52
C LEU A 142 12.16 7.66 -7.11
N GLY A 143 12.02 7.82 -8.42
CA GLY A 143 10.88 7.36 -9.19
C GLY A 143 11.34 6.47 -10.34
N PHE A 144 10.65 5.35 -10.58
CA PHE A 144 10.93 4.45 -11.69
C PHE A 144 9.63 3.83 -12.23
N PRO A 145 9.63 3.34 -13.49
CA PRO A 145 8.45 2.72 -14.07
C PRO A 145 8.01 1.46 -13.31
N LEU A 146 6.70 1.27 -13.15
CA LEU A 146 6.15 0.02 -12.59
C LEU A 146 6.61 -1.22 -13.37
N ALA A 147 6.77 -1.08 -14.69
CA ALA A 147 7.23 -2.16 -15.56
C ALA A 147 8.61 -2.75 -15.18
N GLU A 148 9.42 -2.02 -14.41
CA GLU A 148 10.71 -2.54 -13.89
C GLU A 148 10.55 -3.39 -12.62
N VAL A 149 9.33 -3.55 -12.09
CA VAL A 149 9.04 -4.38 -10.92
C VAL A 149 8.47 -5.71 -11.37
N ASN A 150 9.23 -6.76 -11.21
CA ASN A 150 8.79 -8.11 -11.57
C ASN A 150 7.75 -8.65 -10.59
N GLU A 151 6.93 -9.58 -11.09
CA GLU A 151 6.05 -10.39 -10.27
C GLU A 151 6.83 -11.47 -9.51
N PHE A 152 6.49 -11.66 -8.26
CA PHE A 152 7.06 -12.67 -7.36
C PHE A 152 5.95 -13.34 -6.56
N LYS A 153 6.28 -14.49 -5.97
CA LYS A 153 5.45 -15.12 -4.95
C LYS A 153 5.47 -14.31 -3.64
N LYS A 154 4.41 -14.38 -2.86
CA LYS A 154 4.32 -13.72 -1.55
C LYS A 154 5.49 -14.09 -0.62
N THR A 155 6.05 -15.28 -0.73
CA THR A 155 7.20 -15.75 0.08
C THR A 155 8.55 -15.17 -0.34
N SER A 156 8.62 -14.41 -1.44
CA SER A 156 9.84 -13.73 -1.90
C SER A 156 10.04 -12.40 -1.18
N ARG A 157 11.29 -11.99 -1.02
CA ARG A 157 11.66 -10.65 -0.57
C ARG A 157 11.45 -9.58 -1.65
N GLY A 158 11.58 -9.97 -2.93
CA GLY A 158 11.57 -9.06 -4.07
C GLY A 158 12.95 -8.54 -4.46
N LEU A 159 12.97 -7.44 -5.19
CA LEU A 159 14.16 -6.79 -5.76
C LEU A 159 14.48 -5.49 -5.01
N LYS A 160 15.74 -5.05 -5.06
CA LYS A 160 16.07 -3.69 -4.63
C LYS A 160 15.40 -2.67 -5.57
N GLY A 161 14.60 -1.78 -4.98
CA GLY A 161 13.94 -0.68 -5.66
C GLY A 161 14.77 0.61 -5.66
N ILE A 162 15.59 0.80 -4.62
CA ILE A 162 16.40 1.99 -4.40
C ILE A 162 17.74 1.63 -3.77
N THR A 163 18.82 2.30 -4.17
CA THR A 163 20.12 2.21 -3.49
C THR A 163 20.15 3.23 -2.36
N LEU A 164 19.90 2.77 -1.14
CA LEU A 164 19.96 3.62 0.05
C LEU A 164 21.41 3.95 0.43
N THR A 165 21.63 5.15 0.95
CA THR A 165 22.87 5.51 1.63
C THR A 165 22.86 4.99 3.06
N ASP A 166 24.02 4.92 3.70
CA ASP A 166 24.16 4.44 5.08
C ASP A 166 23.24 5.21 6.03
N ASN A 167 22.58 4.46 6.91
CA ASN A 167 21.63 4.98 7.88
C ASN A 167 20.43 5.76 7.27
N ASP A 168 20.03 5.45 6.03
CA ASP A 168 18.79 5.93 5.43
C ASP A 168 17.79 4.79 5.26
N GLU A 169 16.52 5.13 5.21
CA GLU A 169 15.41 4.19 5.05
C GLU A 169 14.31 4.83 4.21
N VAL A 170 13.52 4.02 3.51
CA VAL A 170 12.33 4.49 2.82
C VAL A 170 11.28 4.86 3.88
N LEU A 171 10.81 6.09 3.82
CA LEU A 171 9.77 6.60 4.70
C LEU A 171 8.39 6.44 4.07
N HIS A 172 8.27 6.77 2.78
CA HIS A 172 7.01 6.68 2.02
C HIS A 172 7.25 6.02 0.67
N GLY A 173 6.31 5.22 0.26
CA GLY A 173 6.25 4.64 -1.07
C GLY A 173 4.84 4.75 -1.64
N ALA A 174 4.71 4.86 -2.95
CA ALA A 174 3.42 4.84 -3.62
C ALA A 174 3.53 4.49 -5.10
N LEU A 175 2.41 4.05 -5.65
CA LEU A 175 2.16 3.96 -7.08
C LEU A 175 1.36 5.20 -7.50
N VAL A 176 1.87 5.96 -8.47
CA VAL A 176 1.24 7.21 -8.93
C VAL A 176 1.07 7.22 -10.44
N GLN A 177 0.05 7.93 -10.91
CA GLN A 177 -0.13 8.24 -12.32
C GLN A 177 0.96 9.21 -12.78
N PRO A 178 1.31 9.22 -14.07
CA PRO A 178 2.33 10.14 -14.61
C PRO A 178 2.01 11.61 -14.38
N ASP A 179 0.72 11.97 -14.39
CA ASP A 179 0.19 13.32 -14.23
C ASP A 179 -0.11 13.70 -12.78
N THR A 180 0.12 12.81 -11.82
CA THR A 180 -0.10 13.11 -10.41
C THR A 180 0.88 14.19 -9.94
N ASP A 181 0.35 15.34 -9.50
CA ASP A 181 1.15 16.44 -8.99
C ASP A 181 1.45 16.31 -7.52
N ILE A 182 0.44 16.04 -6.69
CA ILE A 182 0.52 16.03 -5.23
C ILE A 182 0.06 14.67 -4.68
N LYS A 183 0.83 14.14 -3.74
CA LYS A 183 0.44 13.00 -2.89
C LYS A 183 0.54 13.41 -1.43
N VAL A 184 -0.38 12.93 -0.62
CA VAL A 184 -0.38 13.18 0.83
C VAL A 184 0.13 11.92 1.55
N PHE A 185 1.12 12.09 2.44
CA PHE A 185 1.61 11.06 3.34
C PHE A 185 1.66 11.65 4.76
N ASP A 186 1.09 10.98 5.73
CA ASP A 186 1.05 11.41 7.14
C ASP A 186 0.63 12.87 7.31
N GLY A 187 -0.42 13.28 6.57
CA GLY A 187 -0.95 14.63 6.59
C GLY A 187 -0.09 15.70 5.90
N LYS A 188 1.08 15.34 5.36
CA LYS A 188 1.98 16.24 4.64
C LYS A 188 1.82 16.09 3.13
N LYS A 189 1.84 17.20 2.42
CA LYS A 189 1.73 17.24 0.96
C LYS A 189 3.12 17.17 0.30
N TYR A 190 3.26 16.29 -0.69
CA TYR A 190 4.49 16.11 -1.47
C TYR A 190 4.20 16.33 -2.94
N ASN A 191 5.01 17.18 -3.61
CA ASN A 191 4.95 17.38 -5.05
C ASN A 191 5.69 16.23 -5.76
N VAL A 192 4.97 15.16 -6.04
CA VAL A 192 5.53 13.93 -6.63
C VAL A 192 5.84 14.05 -8.12
N LYS A 193 5.31 15.06 -8.81
CA LYS A 193 5.66 15.39 -10.19
C LYS A 193 7.13 15.75 -10.34
N ARG A 194 7.72 16.37 -9.32
CA ARG A 194 9.15 16.73 -9.30
C ARG A 194 10.09 15.54 -9.20
N ILE A 195 9.59 14.35 -8.82
CA ILE A 195 10.37 13.11 -8.79
C ILE A 195 10.51 12.61 -10.23
N LYS A 196 11.69 12.79 -10.81
CA LYS A 196 11.97 12.36 -12.19
C LYS A 196 12.04 10.84 -12.28
N LEU A 197 11.59 10.29 -13.41
CA LEU A 197 11.78 8.88 -13.75
C LEU A 197 13.26 8.57 -13.94
N ARG A 198 13.71 7.48 -13.33
CA ARG A 198 15.04 6.91 -13.43
C ARG A 198 14.93 5.39 -13.48
N LYS A 199 16.04 4.69 -13.51
CA LYS A 199 16.06 3.23 -13.42
C LYS A 199 15.80 2.77 -11.98
N ARG A 200 15.13 1.64 -11.84
CA ARG A 200 15.01 0.96 -10.54
C ARG A 200 16.41 0.71 -9.96
N ASN A 201 16.53 0.82 -8.65
CA ASN A 201 17.78 0.65 -7.90
C ASN A 201 18.85 1.72 -8.16
N ASP A 202 18.50 2.82 -8.80
CA ASP A 202 19.40 3.99 -8.86
C ASP A 202 19.58 4.61 -7.46
N LYS A 203 20.64 5.44 -7.33
CA LYS A 203 20.80 6.28 -6.14
C LYS A 203 19.71 7.34 -6.12
N PRO A 204 19.06 7.58 -4.97
CA PRO A 204 18.06 8.63 -4.86
C PRO A 204 18.67 10.01 -5.00
N MET A 205 17.85 10.99 -5.36
CA MET A 205 18.24 12.38 -5.48
C MET A 205 17.57 13.22 -4.40
N LYS A 206 18.28 14.24 -3.92
CA LYS A 206 17.68 15.27 -3.09
C LYS A 206 16.70 16.07 -3.93
N SER A 207 15.45 16.13 -3.51
CA SER A 207 14.42 16.91 -4.19
C SER A 207 13.60 17.67 -3.16
N GLN A 208 13.37 18.96 -3.43
CA GLN A 208 12.47 19.78 -2.60
C GLN A 208 11.02 19.46 -3.00
N ILE A 209 10.54 18.31 -2.54
CA ILE A 209 9.20 17.80 -2.87
C ILE A 209 8.16 18.09 -1.78
N LEU A 210 8.58 18.37 -0.54
CA LEU A 210 7.67 18.75 0.53
C LEU A 210 7.06 20.12 0.23
N VAL A 211 5.74 20.19 0.18
CA VAL A 211 4.99 21.44 0.00
C VAL A 211 4.84 22.08 1.39
N LYS A 212 5.29 23.32 1.50
CA LYS A 212 5.15 24.13 2.74
C LYS A 212 3.72 24.57 2.94
#